data_f0706de9c16b91720031be2f5c17409f
#
_entry.id   f0706de9c16b91720031be2f5c17409f
#
_cell.length_a   1.000
_cell.length_b   1.000
_cell.length_c   1.000
_cell.angle_alpha   90.00
_cell.angle_beta   90.00
_cell.angle_gamma   90.00
#
_symmetry.space_group_name_H-M   'P 1'
#
loop_
_entity.id
_entity.type
_entity.pdbx_description
1 polymer ?
#
loop_
_entity_poly.entity_id
_entity_poly.type
_entity_poly.pdbx_seq_one_letter_code
_entity_poly.pdbx_strand_id
1 'polypeptide(L)'
;MKRLLVLAAVLFAALSCRPTAEEYPMFWTWLEDIPSVDVEAAFAHMEEAGLDAVMLHAASVEDYVKDVELAREHGIKVYAWVWTLNPPRQERPQMLQEHPDWFSVNRRGESVAETKAYVNSYKFLCPALPEVREYLEKKVEEICAIDGVEGICLDYCRLIDCVLPISLAYNYNLKQDTEVWPEYDYGYHPAMIELFMKQYGYDPREQEDPSRDAKWCAFRSTQITEVANMMCEVAHKAGKKVTASPFAAAGLANFMVFQNWPQWDLDMVHPMAYTDFYTMDPSFARDATLSNIKAAGPDVTVMCGVDTELGGDPRFIFDKMDAAFGAGAKGISLYTIEGLNSADLRARFKVYADSLRTLRAEGKLPVAPGTAPSVNPFENKSLMAVVERNMQRMIAGEAIHEKSVNGMIPDDPSRVYPALDLSEYKLTKETDRLKVYEVTDRTSGKTMQVYFVLYGNLISGWDVRF
;
A
#
# COMPACT_ATOMS: atom_id res chain seq x y z
N MET A 1 21.29 -3.61 -53.16
CA MET A 1 20.07 -4.03 -52.47
C MET A 1 20.23 -5.20 -51.48
N LYS A 2 21.35 -5.94 -51.43
CA LYS A 2 21.56 -7.07 -50.49
C LYS A 2 22.22 -6.68 -49.14
N ARG A 3 22.68 -5.43 -48.94
CA ARG A 3 23.32 -4.96 -47.69
C ARG A 3 22.38 -4.21 -46.75
N LEU A 4 21.18 -3.80 -47.19
CA LEU A 4 20.19 -3.15 -46.32
C LEU A 4 19.28 -4.13 -45.55
N LEU A 5 19.18 -5.38 -46.02
CA LEU A 5 18.35 -6.41 -45.37
C LEU A 5 19.02 -7.06 -44.14
N VAL A 6 20.34 -6.98 -44.03
CA VAL A 6 21.08 -7.54 -42.86
C VAL A 6 21.06 -6.60 -41.66
N LEU A 7 20.98 -5.27 -41.85
CA LEU A 7 20.88 -4.32 -40.73
C LEU A 7 19.49 -4.30 -40.10
N ALA A 8 18.42 -4.59 -40.85
CA ALA A 8 17.07 -4.66 -40.31
C ALA A 8 16.84 -5.92 -39.46
N ALA A 9 17.53 -7.03 -39.78
CA ALA A 9 17.41 -8.27 -38.98
C ALA A 9 18.16 -8.20 -37.63
N VAL A 10 19.22 -7.40 -37.51
CA VAL A 10 19.99 -7.23 -36.30
C VAL A 10 19.30 -6.25 -35.33
N LEU A 11 18.55 -5.26 -35.85
CA LEU A 11 17.74 -4.36 -35.00
C LEU A 11 16.46 -5.02 -34.45
N PHE A 12 15.95 -6.08 -35.10
CA PHE A 12 14.77 -6.81 -34.59
C PHE A 12 15.13 -7.90 -33.57
N ALA A 13 16.39 -8.34 -33.51
CA ALA A 13 16.84 -9.33 -32.52
C ALA A 13 17.20 -8.73 -31.14
N ALA A 14 17.31 -7.39 -31.04
CA ALA A 14 17.59 -6.70 -29.76
C ALA A 14 16.33 -6.28 -29.00
N LEU A 15 15.13 -6.55 -29.53
CA LEU A 15 13.84 -6.12 -29.01
C LEU A 15 13.00 -7.24 -28.37
N SER A 16 13.57 -8.42 -28.08
CA SER A 16 12.79 -9.54 -27.54
C SER A 16 13.50 -10.37 -26.47
N CYS A 17 14.25 -9.72 -25.56
CA CYS A 17 14.50 -10.30 -24.24
C CYS A 17 13.63 -9.53 -23.23
N ARG A 18 12.31 -9.72 -23.28
CA ARG A 18 11.49 -9.47 -22.10
C ARG A 18 11.82 -10.58 -21.11
N PRO A 19 12.15 -10.26 -19.84
CA PRO A 19 12.24 -11.28 -18.81
C PRO A 19 10.95 -12.10 -18.82
N THR A 20 11.09 -13.41 -18.84
CA THR A 20 9.92 -14.29 -18.69
C THR A 20 9.34 -14.10 -17.30
N ALA A 21 8.01 -14.26 -17.12
CA ALA A 21 7.32 -14.12 -15.84
C ALA A 21 7.84 -15.05 -14.71
N GLU A 22 8.81 -15.93 -15.04
CA GLU A 22 9.52 -16.83 -14.12
C GLU A 22 10.68 -16.16 -13.37
N GLU A 23 11.08 -14.93 -13.76
CA GLU A 23 12.26 -14.25 -13.21
C GLU A 23 12.02 -13.60 -11.84
N TYR A 24 10.76 -13.42 -11.45
CA TYR A 24 10.41 -12.77 -10.17
C TYR A 24 9.87 -13.78 -9.15
N PRO A 25 10.29 -13.63 -7.86
CA PRO A 25 9.71 -14.41 -6.76
C PRO A 25 8.19 -14.27 -6.72
N MET A 26 7.49 -15.33 -6.32
CA MET A 26 6.03 -15.35 -6.30
C MET A 26 5.45 -15.06 -4.92
N PHE A 27 6.13 -15.51 -3.87
CA PHE A 27 5.67 -15.39 -2.49
C PHE A 27 6.70 -14.66 -1.64
N TRP A 28 6.25 -13.58 -1.01
CA TRP A 28 7.07 -12.62 -0.29
C TRP A 28 6.53 -12.38 1.10
N THR A 29 7.35 -11.79 1.97
CA THR A 29 6.93 -11.16 3.21
C THR A 29 7.76 -9.92 3.50
N TRP A 30 7.31 -9.11 4.48
CA TRP A 30 8.12 -8.05 5.10
C TRP A 30 8.72 -8.58 6.40
N LEU A 31 9.94 -8.17 6.71
CA LEU A 31 10.64 -8.44 7.95
C LEU A 31 11.43 -7.20 8.38
N GLU A 32 11.28 -6.79 9.63
CA GLU A 32 12.08 -5.75 10.27
C GLU A 32 13.01 -6.41 11.29
N ASP A 33 14.36 -6.28 11.12
CA ASP A 33 15.33 -6.71 12.12
C ASP A 33 15.35 -5.72 13.27
N ILE A 34 14.60 -6.03 14.31
CA ILE A 34 14.52 -5.28 15.56
C ILE A 34 14.69 -6.23 16.75
N PRO A 35 15.11 -5.73 17.94
CA PRO A 35 15.42 -6.58 19.10
C PRO A 35 14.29 -7.49 19.58
N SER A 36 13.04 -7.24 19.17
CA SER A 36 11.88 -8.08 19.53
C SER A 36 11.59 -9.19 18.53
N VAL A 37 12.31 -9.26 17.40
CA VAL A 37 12.12 -10.25 16.34
C VAL A 37 13.28 -11.23 16.33
N ASP A 38 12.96 -12.50 16.33
CA ASP A 38 13.93 -13.58 16.10
C ASP A 38 14.05 -13.80 14.57
N VAL A 39 15.06 -13.15 13.98
CA VAL A 39 15.30 -13.13 12.53
C VAL A 39 15.62 -14.54 12.01
N GLU A 40 16.37 -15.37 12.77
CA GLU A 40 16.67 -16.75 12.39
C GLU A 40 15.41 -17.60 12.34
N ALA A 41 14.56 -17.50 13.37
CA ALA A 41 13.27 -18.20 13.39
C ALA A 41 12.35 -17.72 12.27
N ALA A 42 12.38 -16.42 11.93
CA ALA A 42 11.59 -15.87 10.83
C ALA A 42 12.01 -16.47 9.47
N PHE A 43 13.31 -16.58 9.17
CA PHE A 43 13.79 -17.23 7.94
C PHE A 43 13.46 -18.71 7.91
N ALA A 44 13.59 -19.43 9.03
CA ALA A 44 13.16 -20.83 9.12
C ALA A 44 11.65 -20.98 8.82
N HIS A 45 10.82 -20.10 9.34
CA HIS A 45 9.38 -20.09 9.06
C HIS A 45 9.07 -19.76 7.58
N MET A 46 9.84 -18.86 6.94
CA MET A 46 9.71 -18.55 5.52
C MET A 46 10.02 -19.78 4.67
N GLU A 47 11.11 -20.52 4.98
CA GLU A 47 11.46 -21.76 4.31
C GLU A 47 10.38 -22.82 4.49
N GLU A 48 9.91 -23.05 5.74
CA GLU A 48 8.81 -23.97 6.03
C GLU A 48 7.53 -23.65 5.25
N ALA A 49 7.20 -22.38 5.13
CA ALA A 49 6.05 -21.90 4.36
C ALA A 49 6.30 -21.91 2.83
N GLY A 50 7.55 -22.05 2.40
CA GLY A 50 7.93 -22.01 0.99
C GLY A 50 7.82 -20.63 0.39
N LEU A 51 8.20 -19.58 1.12
CA LEU A 51 8.34 -18.22 0.55
C LEU A 51 9.60 -18.16 -0.32
N ASP A 52 9.63 -17.22 -1.25
CA ASP A 52 10.73 -17.05 -2.22
C ASP A 52 11.63 -15.85 -1.85
N ALA A 53 11.06 -14.84 -1.25
CA ALA A 53 11.76 -13.58 -1.01
C ALA A 53 11.24 -12.83 0.21
N VAL A 54 12.07 -11.92 0.71
CA VAL A 54 11.76 -11.03 1.82
C VAL A 54 12.08 -9.58 1.46
N MET A 55 11.21 -8.67 1.87
CA MET A 55 11.50 -7.25 1.97
C MET A 55 12.03 -7.01 3.39
N LEU A 56 13.36 -6.94 3.54
CA LEU A 56 14.07 -6.88 4.80
C LEU A 56 14.46 -5.44 5.13
N HIS A 57 14.12 -4.96 6.32
CA HIS A 57 14.66 -3.74 6.91
C HIS A 57 15.62 -4.09 8.04
N ALA A 58 16.88 -3.71 7.90
CA ALA A 58 17.90 -3.83 8.93
C ALA A 58 18.43 -2.46 9.36
N ALA A 59 18.90 -2.36 10.58
CA ALA A 59 19.28 -1.08 11.19
C ALA A 59 20.62 -0.51 10.66
N SER A 60 21.51 -1.38 10.19
CA SER A 60 22.84 -1.01 9.68
C SER A 60 23.25 -1.87 8.48
N VAL A 61 24.30 -1.46 7.78
CA VAL A 61 24.88 -2.26 6.69
C VAL A 61 25.42 -3.58 7.22
N GLU A 62 25.98 -3.61 8.41
CA GLU A 62 26.49 -4.83 9.07
C GLU A 62 25.37 -5.80 9.36
N ASP A 63 24.21 -5.34 9.84
CA ASP A 63 23.04 -6.17 10.07
C ASP A 63 22.49 -6.72 8.74
N TYR A 64 22.41 -5.88 7.70
CA TYR A 64 22.03 -6.36 6.37
C TYR A 64 22.95 -7.49 5.85
N VAL A 65 24.28 -7.36 6.00
CA VAL A 65 25.23 -8.38 5.54
C VAL A 65 24.98 -9.70 6.26
N LYS A 66 24.82 -9.66 7.60
CA LYS A 66 24.52 -10.83 8.42
C LYS A 66 23.20 -11.49 8.00
N ASP A 67 22.15 -10.71 7.85
CA ASP A 67 20.81 -11.23 7.57
C ASP A 67 20.68 -11.75 6.12
N VAL A 68 21.41 -11.16 5.17
CA VAL A 68 21.53 -11.68 3.79
C VAL A 68 22.20 -13.04 3.75
N GLU A 69 23.27 -13.26 4.56
CA GLU A 69 23.91 -14.56 4.67
C GLU A 69 22.94 -15.61 5.23
N LEU A 70 22.23 -15.26 6.31
CA LEU A 70 21.22 -16.11 6.93
C LEU A 70 20.06 -16.41 5.96
N ALA A 71 19.53 -15.42 5.25
CA ALA A 71 18.49 -15.61 4.24
C ALA A 71 18.95 -16.59 3.14
N ARG A 72 20.21 -16.50 2.73
CA ARG A 72 20.80 -17.39 1.72
C ARG A 72 20.84 -18.85 2.19
N GLU A 73 21.11 -19.12 3.48
CA GLU A 73 21.07 -20.47 4.05
C GLU A 73 19.67 -21.08 3.96
N HIS A 74 18.62 -20.27 4.04
CA HIS A 74 17.22 -20.68 3.90
C HIS A 74 16.67 -20.57 2.47
N GLY A 75 17.50 -20.22 1.49
CA GLY A 75 17.08 -20.08 0.08
C GLY A 75 16.16 -18.89 -0.20
N ILE A 76 16.14 -17.88 0.68
CA ILE A 76 15.29 -16.69 0.57
C ILE A 76 16.06 -15.54 -0.11
N LYS A 77 15.47 -14.94 -1.13
CA LYS A 77 16.02 -13.75 -1.79
C LYS A 77 15.73 -12.51 -0.98
N VAL A 78 16.73 -11.62 -0.85
CA VAL A 78 16.59 -10.38 -0.05
C VAL A 78 16.43 -9.18 -0.96
N TYR A 79 15.35 -8.43 -0.73
CA TYR A 79 15.15 -7.08 -1.23
C TYR A 79 15.17 -6.13 -0.02
N ALA A 80 16.04 -5.14 -0.02
CA ALA A 80 16.13 -4.22 1.10
C ALA A 80 14.87 -3.34 1.19
N TRP A 81 14.17 -3.39 2.31
CA TRP A 81 12.99 -2.57 2.57
C TRP A 81 13.45 -1.18 3.02
N VAL A 82 13.52 -0.26 2.05
CA VAL A 82 14.03 1.10 2.26
C VAL A 82 12.91 2.02 2.73
N TRP A 83 12.99 2.43 3.99
CA TRP A 83 12.15 3.52 4.50
C TRP A 83 12.73 4.84 4.00
N THR A 84 11.97 5.48 3.11
CA THR A 84 12.45 6.63 2.35
C THR A 84 12.21 7.96 3.08
N LEU A 85 11.12 8.68 2.75
CA LEU A 85 10.83 10.00 3.31
C LEU A 85 10.37 9.98 4.78
N ASN A 86 10.03 8.82 5.34
CA ASN A 86 9.84 8.65 6.78
C ASN A 86 11.01 7.84 7.35
N PRO A 87 12.10 8.50 7.80
CA PRO A 87 13.32 7.82 8.22
C PRO A 87 13.07 6.76 9.29
N PRO A 88 13.90 5.71 9.37
CA PRO A 88 13.84 4.71 10.42
C PRO A 88 13.90 5.30 11.82
N ARG A 89 13.30 4.60 12.78
CA ARG A 89 13.16 5.11 14.16
C ARG A 89 14.48 5.43 14.83
N GLN A 90 15.53 4.67 14.52
CA GLN A 90 16.89 4.84 15.07
C GLN A 90 17.60 6.08 14.52
N GLU A 91 17.33 6.49 13.30
CA GLU A 91 17.96 7.66 12.67
C GLU A 91 17.29 9.00 13.06
N ARG A 92 15.99 8.97 13.38
CA ARG A 92 15.17 10.17 13.62
C ARG A 92 15.66 11.08 14.74
N PRO A 93 16.09 10.60 15.92
CA PRO A 93 16.48 11.49 17.00
C PRO A 93 17.66 12.41 16.61
N GLN A 94 18.66 11.85 15.95
CA GLN A 94 19.79 12.62 15.45
C GLN A 94 19.34 13.60 14.37
N MET A 95 18.57 13.14 13.39
CA MET A 95 18.10 13.96 12.28
C MET A 95 17.19 15.13 12.76
N LEU A 96 16.34 14.90 13.76
CA LEU A 96 15.54 15.96 14.38
C LEU A 96 16.39 17.01 15.10
N GLN A 97 17.51 16.61 15.66
CA GLN A 97 18.44 17.51 16.35
C GLN A 97 19.29 18.31 15.38
N GLU A 98 19.83 17.68 14.35
CA GLU A 98 20.82 18.26 13.43
C GLU A 98 20.16 19.00 12.26
N HIS A 99 19.01 18.50 11.77
CA HIS A 99 18.33 18.96 10.57
C HIS A 99 16.81 19.11 10.77
N PRO A 100 16.35 19.91 11.76
CA PRO A 100 14.91 20.10 12.00
C PRO A 100 14.20 20.78 10.81
N ASP A 101 14.95 21.46 9.95
CA ASP A 101 14.49 22.10 8.73
C ASP A 101 14.29 21.14 7.54
N TRP A 102 14.66 19.88 7.66
CA TRP A 102 14.41 18.89 6.61
C TRP A 102 12.97 18.35 6.59
N PHE A 103 12.19 18.59 7.64
CA PHE A 103 10.91 17.95 7.83
C PHE A 103 9.74 18.64 7.15
N SER A 104 8.76 17.85 6.71
CA SER A 104 7.56 18.32 6.04
C SER A 104 6.76 19.31 6.90
N VAL A 105 6.15 20.29 6.23
CA VAL A 105 5.31 21.34 6.83
C VAL A 105 3.88 21.20 6.31
N ASN A 106 2.90 21.36 7.19
CA ASN A 106 1.49 21.35 6.81
C ASN A 106 0.99 22.72 6.33
N ARG A 107 -0.27 22.77 5.88
CA ARG A 107 -0.90 24.01 5.35
C ARG A 107 -1.01 25.13 6.40
N ARG A 108 -0.94 24.83 7.69
CA ARG A 108 -0.89 25.82 8.77
C ARG A 108 0.49 26.41 9.00
N GLY A 109 1.51 25.91 8.31
CA GLY A 109 2.91 26.29 8.51
C GLY A 109 3.60 25.57 9.66
N GLU A 110 3.03 24.49 10.15
CA GLU A 110 3.55 23.72 11.28
C GLU A 110 4.44 22.58 10.76
N SER A 111 5.69 22.51 11.23
CA SER A 111 6.62 21.43 10.91
C SER A 111 6.26 20.15 11.68
N VAL A 112 6.32 18.99 11.00
CA VAL A 112 6.17 17.71 11.68
C VAL A 112 7.37 17.36 12.57
N ALA A 113 8.47 18.09 12.48
CA ALA A 113 9.56 18.01 13.45
C ALA A 113 9.07 18.36 14.88
N GLU A 114 8.24 19.39 14.99
CA GLU A 114 7.75 19.95 16.25
C GLU A 114 6.33 19.47 16.62
N THR A 115 5.52 19.15 15.61
CA THR A 115 4.13 18.78 15.78
C THR A 115 3.89 17.27 15.56
N LYS A 116 2.65 16.85 15.72
CA LYS A 116 2.24 15.47 15.50
C LYS A 116 1.31 15.39 14.30
N ALA A 117 1.62 14.47 13.40
CA ALA A 117 0.66 14.00 12.41
C ALA A 117 -0.39 13.06 13.06
N TYR A 118 -1.23 12.41 12.27
CA TYR A 118 -2.15 11.36 12.79
C TYR A 118 -1.40 10.30 13.60
N VAL A 119 -0.32 9.79 13.01
CA VAL A 119 0.55 8.80 13.65
C VAL A 119 1.71 9.53 14.32
N ASN A 120 1.86 9.37 15.62
CA ASN A 120 2.90 10.06 16.40
C ASN A 120 4.32 9.80 15.91
N SER A 121 4.56 8.63 15.32
CA SER A 121 5.86 8.22 14.80
C SER A 121 6.14 8.75 13.39
N TYR A 122 5.22 9.44 12.73
CA TYR A 122 5.44 10.00 11.40
C TYR A 122 6.28 11.28 11.49
N LYS A 123 7.47 11.22 10.90
CA LYS A 123 8.43 12.33 10.82
C LYS A 123 8.97 12.40 9.38
N PHE A 124 8.10 12.76 8.45
CA PHE A 124 8.42 12.77 7.03
C PHE A 124 9.30 13.94 6.63
N LEU A 125 10.26 13.68 5.78
CA LEU A 125 11.17 14.65 5.19
C LEU A 125 10.52 15.38 4.01
N CYS A 126 11.04 16.57 3.68
CA CYS A 126 10.64 17.34 2.52
C CYS A 126 11.31 16.80 1.24
N PRO A 127 10.55 16.32 0.24
CA PRO A 127 11.12 15.72 -0.98
C PRO A 127 11.82 16.71 -1.91
N ALA A 128 11.60 18.01 -1.71
CA ALA A 128 12.16 19.08 -2.57
C ALA A 128 13.56 19.52 -2.14
N LEU A 129 14.04 19.14 -0.96
CA LEU A 129 15.35 19.54 -0.45
C LEU A 129 16.47 18.72 -1.11
N PRO A 130 17.47 19.36 -1.72
CA PRO A 130 18.61 18.66 -2.30
C PRO A 130 19.34 17.77 -1.28
N GLU A 131 19.48 18.22 -0.04
CA GLU A 131 20.16 17.51 1.05
C GLU A 131 19.41 16.22 1.43
N VAL A 132 18.07 16.24 1.40
CA VAL A 132 17.24 15.06 1.63
C VAL A 132 17.40 14.06 0.48
N ARG A 133 17.48 14.55 -0.76
CA ARG A 133 17.72 13.70 -1.93
C ARG A 133 19.10 13.06 -1.89
N GLU A 134 20.15 13.82 -1.55
CA GLU A 134 21.51 13.31 -1.38
C GLU A 134 21.60 12.24 -0.28
N TYR A 135 20.93 12.47 0.85
CA TYR A 135 20.82 11.48 1.92
C TYR A 135 20.19 10.16 1.42
N LEU A 136 19.07 10.23 0.68
CA LEU A 136 18.40 9.04 0.15
C LEU A 136 19.22 8.34 -0.95
N GLU A 137 19.87 9.11 -1.83
CA GLU A 137 20.73 8.59 -2.88
C GLU A 137 21.88 7.78 -2.27
N LYS A 138 22.60 8.36 -1.32
CA LYS A 138 23.70 7.70 -0.60
C LYS A 138 23.25 6.43 0.12
N LYS A 139 22.09 6.47 0.79
CA LYS A 139 21.52 5.31 1.47
C LYS A 139 21.26 4.16 0.50
N VAL A 140 20.69 4.44 -0.67
CA VAL A 140 20.43 3.43 -1.70
C VAL A 140 21.75 2.91 -2.31
N GLU A 141 22.75 3.76 -2.54
CA GLU A 141 24.07 3.34 -3.01
C GLU A 141 24.73 2.36 -2.03
N GLU A 142 24.73 2.66 -0.74
CA GLU A 142 25.29 1.81 0.32
C GLU A 142 24.59 0.43 0.37
N ILE A 143 23.27 0.41 0.31
CA ILE A 143 22.48 -0.83 0.31
C ILE A 143 22.71 -1.64 -0.97
N CYS A 144 22.74 -1.01 -2.12
CA CYS A 144 22.95 -1.69 -3.41
C CYS A 144 24.36 -2.27 -3.55
N ALA A 145 25.35 -1.79 -2.78
CA ALA A 145 26.70 -2.32 -2.75
C ALA A 145 26.82 -3.64 -1.96
N ILE A 146 25.78 -4.03 -1.19
CA ILE A 146 25.79 -5.26 -0.39
C ILE A 146 25.62 -6.47 -1.32
N ASP A 147 26.55 -7.43 -1.23
CA ASP A 147 26.46 -8.69 -1.96
C ASP A 147 25.28 -9.52 -1.44
N GLY A 148 24.51 -10.10 -2.38
CA GLY A 148 23.32 -10.91 -2.07
C GLY A 148 22.03 -10.13 -1.85
N VAL A 149 22.06 -8.79 -1.82
CA VAL A 149 20.84 -7.98 -1.99
C VAL A 149 20.43 -8.02 -3.46
N GLU A 150 19.26 -8.56 -3.78
CA GLU A 150 18.74 -8.68 -5.15
C GLU A 150 18.17 -7.36 -5.70
N GLY A 151 17.62 -6.54 -4.80
CA GLY A 151 16.99 -5.27 -5.13
C GLY A 151 16.60 -4.46 -3.91
N ILE A 152 15.86 -3.39 -4.15
CA ILE A 152 15.30 -2.53 -3.11
C ILE A 152 13.76 -2.49 -3.20
N CYS A 153 13.12 -2.29 -2.06
CA CYS A 153 11.69 -2.01 -1.95
C CYS A 153 11.48 -0.62 -1.35
N LEU A 154 10.96 0.32 -2.14
CA LEU A 154 10.67 1.67 -1.70
C LEU A 154 9.38 1.69 -0.88
N ASP A 155 9.49 2.02 0.41
CA ASP A 155 8.35 2.30 1.26
C ASP A 155 8.43 3.71 1.85
N TYR A 156 7.29 4.22 2.34
CA TYR A 156 7.16 5.61 2.79
C TYR A 156 7.62 6.66 1.75
N CYS A 157 7.73 6.29 0.47
CA CYS A 157 8.00 7.22 -0.62
C CYS A 157 6.72 8.00 -0.95
N ARG A 158 6.37 8.95 -0.08
CA ARG A 158 5.08 9.63 -0.05
C ARG A 158 5.11 10.84 0.89
N LEU A 159 4.05 11.66 0.84
CA LEU A 159 3.77 12.60 1.92
C LEU A 159 2.98 11.91 3.05
N ILE A 160 2.76 12.66 4.13
CA ILE A 160 1.90 12.23 5.23
C ILE A 160 0.46 12.14 4.72
N ASP A 161 -0.29 11.20 5.27
CA ASP A 161 -1.71 10.99 4.95
C ASP A 161 -2.50 12.30 5.13
N CYS A 162 -3.08 12.80 4.06
CA CYS A 162 -3.93 14.00 4.13
C CYS A 162 -5.38 13.65 4.50
N VAL A 163 -5.77 12.39 4.29
CA VAL A 163 -7.04 11.80 4.71
C VAL A 163 -6.76 10.38 5.16
N LEU A 164 -7.37 9.94 6.25
CA LEU A 164 -7.33 8.54 6.68
C LEU A 164 -8.44 7.72 6.01
N PRO A 165 -8.27 6.40 5.87
CA PRO A 165 -9.42 5.53 5.62
C PRO A 165 -10.54 5.80 6.62
N ILE A 166 -11.78 5.89 6.12
CA ILE A 166 -12.93 6.35 6.92
C ILE A 166 -13.14 5.48 8.18
N SER A 167 -12.85 4.18 8.08
CA SER A 167 -12.90 3.23 9.21
C SER A 167 -11.85 3.51 10.29
N LEU A 168 -10.66 4.01 9.89
CA LEU A 168 -9.57 4.33 10.82
C LEU A 168 -9.71 5.70 11.48
N ALA A 169 -10.46 6.62 10.89
CA ALA A 169 -10.62 7.98 11.38
C ALA A 169 -11.11 8.02 12.84
N TYR A 170 -11.92 7.05 13.26
CA TYR A 170 -12.40 6.92 14.63
C TYR A 170 -11.31 6.67 15.66
N ASN A 171 -10.22 5.97 15.31
CA ASN A 171 -9.07 5.76 16.20
C ASN A 171 -8.40 7.06 16.61
N TYR A 172 -8.55 8.09 15.79
CA TYR A 172 -8.00 9.43 15.98
C TYR A 172 -9.07 10.44 16.38
N ASN A 173 -10.29 9.96 16.68
CA ASN A 173 -11.45 10.79 17.02
C ASN A 173 -11.77 11.84 15.94
N LEU A 174 -11.68 11.45 14.68
CA LEU A 174 -11.88 12.31 13.51
C LEU A 174 -13.18 11.95 12.79
N LYS A 175 -13.82 12.97 12.21
CA LYS A 175 -14.98 12.85 11.31
C LYS A 175 -14.66 13.58 10.00
N GLN A 176 -13.52 13.26 9.44
CA GLN A 176 -12.95 13.94 8.28
C GLN A 176 -13.63 13.52 6.97
N ASP A 177 -14.17 12.30 6.92
CA ASP A 177 -14.71 11.68 5.70
C ASP A 177 -13.64 11.68 4.56
N THR A 178 -13.84 12.50 3.52
CA THR A 178 -12.87 12.66 2.41
C THR A 178 -12.35 14.10 2.28
N GLU A 179 -12.56 14.93 3.29
CA GLU A 179 -12.12 16.33 3.30
C GLU A 179 -10.67 16.44 3.79
N VAL A 180 -9.86 17.23 3.09
CA VAL A 180 -8.47 17.49 3.49
C VAL A 180 -8.43 18.66 4.45
N TRP A 181 -8.14 18.39 5.71
CA TRP A 181 -8.04 19.44 6.72
C TRP A 181 -6.65 20.08 6.74
N PRO A 182 -6.53 21.39 7.00
CA PRO A 182 -5.26 22.12 6.92
C PRO A 182 -4.12 21.53 7.76
N GLU A 183 -4.42 21.00 8.95
CA GLU A 183 -3.45 20.38 9.86
C GLU A 183 -2.87 19.06 9.36
N TYR A 184 -3.56 18.39 8.42
CA TYR A 184 -3.14 17.12 7.83
C TYR A 184 -2.73 17.25 6.36
N ASP A 185 -2.80 18.46 5.79
CA ASP A 185 -2.40 18.75 4.43
C ASP A 185 -0.93 19.16 4.39
N TYR A 186 -0.04 18.20 4.18
CA TYR A 186 1.42 18.38 4.14
C TYR A 186 1.95 18.67 2.74
N GLY A 187 3.21 19.12 2.69
CA GLY A 187 3.91 19.52 1.46
C GLY A 187 4.10 21.03 1.33
N TYR A 188 3.82 21.81 2.39
CA TYR A 188 3.94 23.28 2.39
C TYR A 188 5.28 23.78 2.94
N HIS A 189 6.34 22.95 2.91
CA HIS A 189 7.70 23.41 3.21
C HIS A 189 8.09 24.57 2.30
N PRO A 190 8.85 25.60 2.79
CA PRO A 190 9.26 26.74 1.98
C PRO A 190 9.87 26.38 0.63
N ALA A 191 10.75 25.37 0.59
CA ALA A 191 11.35 24.87 -0.65
C ALA A 191 10.33 24.37 -1.66
N MET A 192 9.26 23.68 -1.22
CA MET A 192 8.17 23.22 -2.08
C MET A 192 7.41 24.42 -2.67
N ILE A 193 7.08 25.41 -1.83
CA ILE A 193 6.38 26.62 -2.23
C ILE A 193 7.18 27.42 -3.25
N GLU A 194 8.49 27.66 -2.98
CA GLU A 194 9.38 28.41 -3.88
C GLU A 194 9.50 27.74 -5.26
N LEU A 195 9.71 26.43 -5.29
CA LEU A 195 9.75 25.67 -6.55
C LEU A 195 8.44 25.76 -7.32
N PHE A 196 7.30 25.62 -6.64
CA PHE A 196 6.00 25.72 -7.26
C PHE A 196 5.76 27.13 -7.82
N MET A 197 6.01 28.18 -7.03
CA MET A 197 5.87 29.56 -7.47
C MET A 197 6.75 29.89 -8.68
N LYS A 198 7.99 29.37 -8.69
CA LYS A 198 8.90 29.51 -9.84
C LYS A 198 8.33 28.85 -11.10
N GLN A 199 7.68 27.71 -10.95
CA GLN A 199 7.14 26.94 -12.08
C GLN A 199 5.79 27.47 -12.58
N TYR A 200 4.89 27.88 -11.67
CA TYR A 200 3.51 28.19 -11.99
C TYR A 200 3.13 29.67 -11.84
N GLY A 201 3.97 30.49 -11.19
CA GLY A 201 3.82 31.94 -11.10
C GLY A 201 2.82 32.43 -10.05
N TYR A 202 2.39 31.60 -9.12
CA TYR A 202 1.51 31.99 -8.01
C TYR A 202 1.80 31.16 -6.74
N ASP A 203 1.39 31.68 -5.59
CA ASP A 203 1.49 30.96 -4.31
C ASP A 203 0.26 30.04 -4.14
N PRO A 204 0.44 28.72 -3.97
CA PRO A 204 -0.70 27.82 -3.81
C PRO A 204 -1.51 28.11 -2.54
N ARG A 205 -0.92 28.75 -1.52
CA ARG A 205 -1.59 29.12 -0.26
C ARG A 205 -2.63 30.23 -0.41
N GLU A 206 -2.57 30.98 -1.52
CA GLU A 206 -3.53 32.05 -1.85
C GLU A 206 -4.84 31.50 -2.47
N GLN A 207 -4.88 30.20 -2.78
CA GLN A 207 -6.10 29.57 -3.28
C GLN A 207 -7.13 29.40 -2.15
N GLU A 208 -8.42 29.46 -2.47
CA GLU A 208 -9.52 29.26 -1.50
C GLU A 208 -9.39 27.88 -0.82
N ASP A 209 -9.14 26.85 -1.59
CA ASP A 209 -8.82 25.50 -1.10
C ASP A 209 -7.63 24.90 -1.86
N PRO A 210 -6.39 25.05 -1.35
CA PRO A 210 -5.19 24.52 -1.99
C PRO A 210 -5.23 23.00 -2.21
N SER A 211 -5.96 22.25 -1.37
CA SER A 211 -6.06 20.79 -1.51
C SER A 211 -6.83 20.36 -2.77
N ARG A 212 -7.54 21.30 -3.39
CA ARG A 212 -8.28 21.10 -4.66
C ARG A 212 -7.58 21.75 -5.87
N ASP A 213 -6.50 22.48 -5.66
CA ASP A 213 -5.70 23.01 -6.76
C ASP A 213 -5.00 21.87 -7.50
N ALA A 214 -5.46 21.56 -8.70
CA ALA A 214 -4.94 20.45 -9.50
C ALA A 214 -3.44 20.59 -9.82
N LYS A 215 -2.93 21.83 -10.01
CA LYS A 215 -1.51 22.07 -10.26
C LYS A 215 -0.68 21.82 -9.02
N TRP A 216 -1.15 22.29 -7.86
CA TRP A 216 -0.47 22.05 -6.59
C TRP A 216 -0.47 20.56 -6.21
N CYS A 217 -1.58 19.86 -6.37
CA CYS A 217 -1.65 18.43 -6.14
C CYS A 217 -0.71 17.64 -7.08
N ALA A 218 -0.73 17.97 -8.38
CA ALA A 218 0.17 17.33 -9.36
C ALA A 218 1.65 17.63 -9.06
N PHE A 219 1.99 18.85 -8.66
CA PHE A 219 3.34 19.25 -8.30
C PHE A 219 3.85 18.42 -7.10
N ARG A 220 3.04 18.28 -6.04
CA ARG A 220 3.41 17.46 -4.87
C ARG A 220 3.68 15.99 -5.28
N SER A 221 2.82 15.41 -6.10
CA SER A 221 3.03 14.05 -6.64
C SER A 221 4.28 13.97 -7.52
N THR A 222 4.59 15.02 -8.28
CA THR A 222 5.82 15.08 -9.10
C THR A 222 7.07 15.08 -8.24
N GLN A 223 7.08 15.83 -7.12
CA GLN A 223 8.24 15.84 -6.22
C GLN A 223 8.51 14.45 -5.60
N ILE A 224 7.47 13.70 -5.27
CA ILE A 224 7.61 12.31 -4.82
C ILE A 224 8.11 11.42 -5.96
N THR A 225 7.57 11.57 -7.16
CA THR A 225 7.98 10.81 -8.35
C THR A 225 9.46 11.03 -8.68
N GLU A 226 9.95 12.27 -8.59
CA GLU A 226 11.36 12.60 -8.83
C GLU A 226 12.28 11.90 -7.81
N VAL A 227 11.90 11.89 -6.52
CA VAL A 227 12.65 11.16 -5.47
C VAL A 227 12.64 9.66 -5.74
N ALA A 228 11.49 9.08 -6.07
CA ALA A 228 11.39 7.66 -6.39
C ALA A 228 12.28 7.29 -7.59
N ASN A 229 12.18 8.04 -8.69
CA ASN A 229 12.93 7.74 -9.91
C ASN A 229 14.45 7.96 -9.74
N MET A 230 14.87 8.90 -8.91
CA MET A 230 16.29 9.06 -8.52
C MET A 230 16.79 7.77 -7.84
N MET A 231 16.06 7.23 -6.87
CA MET A 231 16.44 5.98 -6.20
C MET A 231 16.40 4.77 -7.14
N CYS A 232 15.41 4.72 -8.06
CA CYS A 232 15.34 3.69 -9.09
C CYS A 232 16.59 3.74 -9.99
N GLU A 233 17.00 4.93 -10.43
CA GLU A 233 18.18 5.10 -11.27
C GLU A 233 19.45 4.61 -10.58
N VAL A 234 19.64 4.93 -9.30
CA VAL A 234 20.78 4.44 -8.50
C VAL A 234 20.82 2.92 -8.45
N ALA A 235 19.69 2.31 -8.10
CA ALA A 235 19.59 0.85 -7.99
C ALA A 235 19.80 0.14 -9.35
N HIS A 236 19.18 0.64 -10.41
CA HIS A 236 19.34 0.08 -11.76
C HIS A 236 20.78 0.21 -12.26
N LYS A 237 21.49 1.34 -11.98
CA LYS A 237 22.93 1.48 -12.29
C LYS A 237 23.79 0.44 -11.57
N ALA A 238 23.40 0.04 -10.36
CA ALA A 238 24.04 -1.04 -9.60
C ALA A 238 23.58 -2.45 -10.03
N GLY A 239 22.74 -2.57 -11.06
CA GLY A 239 22.19 -3.84 -11.54
C GLY A 239 21.15 -4.47 -10.61
N LYS A 240 20.56 -3.70 -9.71
CA LYS A 240 19.57 -4.15 -8.74
C LYS A 240 18.15 -3.91 -9.25
N LYS A 241 17.21 -4.78 -8.84
CA LYS A 241 15.78 -4.60 -9.12
C LYS A 241 15.15 -3.59 -8.17
N VAL A 242 14.12 -2.90 -8.64
CA VAL A 242 13.37 -1.95 -7.82
C VAL A 242 11.90 -2.35 -7.71
N THR A 243 11.42 -2.40 -6.50
CA THR A 243 10.00 -2.54 -6.21
C THR A 243 9.54 -1.46 -5.22
N ALA A 244 8.23 -1.35 -5.02
CA ALA A 244 7.67 -0.41 -4.05
C ALA A 244 6.43 -1.01 -3.36
N SER A 245 6.15 -0.52 -2.15
CA SER A 245 4.96 -0.87 -1.35
C SER A 245 4.03 0.36 -1.21
N PRO A 246 3.29 0.73 -2.27
CA PRO A 246 2.35 1.84 -2.19
C PRO A 246 1.04 1.43 -1.53
N PHE A 247 0.18 2.42 -1.23
CA PHE A 247 -1.20 2.18 -0.78
C PHE A 247 -1.97 1.30 -1.78
N ALA A 248 -3.06 0.71 -1.31
CA ALA A 248 -3.78 -0.39 -1.93
C ALA A 248 -4.08 -0.25 -3.42
N ALA A 249 -4.31 0.95 -3.92
CA ALA A 249 -4.59 1.20 -5.32
C ALA A 249 -4.01 2.55 -5.78
N ALA A 250 -3.57 2.64 -7.04
CA ALA A 250 -2.87 3.81 -7.58
C ALA A 250 -3.62 5.13 -7.38
N GLY A 251 -4.94 5.16 -7.65
CA GLY A 251 -5.76 6.37 -7.47
C GLY A 251 -5.90 6.78 -6.00
N LEU A 252 -6.08 5.80 -5.12
CA LEU A 252 -6.13 5.99 -3.68
C LEU A 252 -4.78 6.49 -3.14
N ALA A 253 -3.69 5.85 -3.53
CA ALA A 253 -2.33 6.22 -3.14
C ALA A 253 -1.98 7.66 -3.55
N ASN A 254 -2.31 8.04 -4.79
CA ASN A 254 -2.06 9.39 -5.28
C ASN A 254 -2.88 10.44 -4.52
N PHE A 255 -4.15 10.16 -4.20
CA PHE A 255 -4.99 11.11 -3.47
C PHE A 255 -4.59 11.25 -2.01
N MET A 256 -4.43 10.14 -1.29
CA MET A 256 -4.21 10.18 0.15
C MET A 256 -2.81 10.65 0.54
N VAL A 257 -1.79 10.28 -0.27
CA VAL A 257 -0.38 10.43 0.11
C VAL A 257 0.54 10.86 -1.04
N PHE A 258 -0.03 11.27 -2.17
CA PHE A 258 0.70 11.75 -3.35
C PHE A 258 1.65 10.72 -3.98
N GLN A 259 1.37 9.42 -3.80
CA GLN A 259 2.09 8.33 -4.44
C GLN A 259 1.55 8.10 -5.87
N ASN A 260 2.10 8.79 -6.86
CA ASN A 260 1.80 8.53 -8.27
C ASN A 260 2.72 7.44 -8.84
N TRP A 261 2.77 6.29 -8.17
CA TRP A 261 3.68 5.19 -8.48
C TRP A 261 3.62 4.66 -9.92
N PRO A 262 2.53 4.79 -10.69
CA PRO A 262 2.55 4.42 -12.12
C PRO A 262 3.53 5.25 -12.98
N GLN A 263 4.07 6.34 -12.44
CA GLN A 263 5.10 7.16 -13.08
C GLN A 263 6.53 6.85 -12.56
N TRP A 264 6.67 5.83 -11.69
CA TRP A 264 7.96 5.43 -11.15
C TRP A 264 8.59 4.35 -12.03
N ASP A 265 9.92 4.36 -12.15
CA ASP A 265 10.69 3.40 -12.94
C ASP A 265 10.89 2.07 -12.18
N LEU A 266 9.80 1.38 -11.91
CA LEU A 266 9.75 0.15 -11.12
C LEU A 266 9.81 -1.09 -12.00
N ASP A 267 10.47 -2.15 -11.53
CA ASP A 267 10.35 -3.51 -12.08
C ASP A 267 9.08 -4.21 -11.58
N MET A 268 8.74 -3.98 -10.31
CA MET A 268 7.60 -4.60 -9.62
C MET A 268 6.92 -3.62 -8.69
N VAL A 269 5.69 -3.94 -8.29
CA VAL A 269 4.98 -3.19 -7.26
C VAL A 269 4.18 -4.13 -6.36
N HIS A 270 4.17 -3.87 -5.05
CA HIS A 270 3.47 -4.63 -4.01
C HIS A 270 2.45 -3.74 -3.30
N PRO A 271 1.34 -3.34 -3.97
CA PRO A 271 0.34 -2.48 -3.34
C PRO A 271 -0.25 -3.14 -2.09
N MET A 272 -0.33 -2.40 -1.00
CA MET A 272 -0.77 -2.84 0.32
C MET A 272 -2.30 -2.94 0.40
N ALA A 273 -2.88 -3.97 -0.28
CA ALA A 273 -4.33 -4.21 -0.29
C ALA A 273 -4.79 -4.92 0.99
N TYR A 274 -4.43 -4.35 2.15
CA TYR A 274 -4.71 -4.89 3.48
C TYR A 274 -6.19 -4.74 3.82
N THR A 275 -6.95 -5.83 3.67
CA THR A 275 -8.40 -5.81 3.83
C THR A 275 -8.83 -5.36 5.22
N ASP A 276 -8.08 -5.75 6.24
CA ASP A 276 -8.39 -5.41 7.63
C ASP A 276 -8.14 -3.92 7.90
N PHE A 277 -7.06 -3.36 7.32
CA PHE A 277 -6.75 -1.93 7.44
C PHE A 277 -7.85 -1.04 6.83
N TYR A 278 -8.42 -1.46 5.70
CA TYR A 278 -9.52 -0.73 5.05
C TYR A 278 -10.90 -1.20 5.52
N THR A 279 -10.98 -2.18 6.41
CA THR A 279 -12.22 -2.81 6.90
C THR A 279 -13.07 -3.35 5.74
N MET A 280 -12.39 -4.01 4.81
CA MET A 280 -13.00 -4.56 3.60
C MET A 280 -13.03 -6.09 3.66
N ASP A 281 -13.81 -6.70 2.81
CA ASP A 281 -13.83 -8.14 2.61
C ASP A 281 -12.71 -8.60 1.64
N PRO A 282 -12.44 -9.92 1.52
CA PRO A 282 -11.37 -10.41 0.64
C PRO A 282 -11.49 -9.99 -0.84
N SER A 283 -12.68 -9.63 -1.33
CA SER A 283 -12.86 -9.15 -2.71
C SER A 283 -12.15 -7.83 -2.98
N PHE A 284 -11.79 -7.07 -1.93
CA PHE A 284 -11.00 -5.85 -2.05
C PHE A 284 -9.60 -6.12 -2.65
N ALA A 285 -8.96 -7.25 -2.29
CA ALA A 285 -7.68 -7.63 -2.87
C ALA A 285 -7.81 -7.85 -4.40
N ARG A 286 -8.92 -8.42 -4.88
CA ARG A 286 -9.23 -8.53 -6.32
C ARG A 286 -9.38 -7.15 -6.97
N ASP A 287 -10.22 -6.30 -6.41
CA ASP A 287 -10.59 -5.03 -7.01
C ASP A 287 -9.40 -4.04 -7.04
N ALA A 288 -8.62 -4.02 -5.95
CA ALA A 288 -7.37 -3.28 -5.88
C ALA A 288 -6.35 -3.79 -6.92
N THR A 289 -6.18 -5.12 -7.04
CA THR A 289 -5.27 -5.73 -8.01
C THR A 289 -5.67 -5.38 -9.45
N LEU A 290 -6.95 -5.48 -9.82
CA LEU A 290 -7.44 -5.08 -11.15
C LEU A 290 -7.15 -3.61 -11.44
N SER A 291 -7.38 -2.72 -10.47
CA SER A 291 -7.07 -1.29 -10.57
C SER A 291 -5.58 -1.05 -10.80
N ASN A 292 -4.72 -1.77 -10.07
CA ASN A 292 -3.27 -1.63 -10.14
C ASN A 292 -2.69 -2.17 -11.44
N ILE A 293 -3.15 -3.31 -11.93
CA ILE A 293 -2.74 -3.86 -13.24
C ILE A 293 -3.06 -2.86 -14.37
N LYS A 294 -4.24 -2.25 -14.31
CA LYS A 294 -4.62 -1.22 -15.29
C LYS A 294 -3.75 0.02 -15.19
N ALA A 295 -3.34 0.43 -14.00
CA ALA A 295 -2.51 1.62 -13.76
C ALA A 295 -1.04 1.40 -14.11
N ALA A 296 -0.49 0.22 -13.79
CA ALA A 296 0.91 -0.15 -14.03
C ALA A 296 1.26 -0.25 -15.51
N GLY A 297 0.30 -0.59 -16.36
CA GLY A 297 0.59 -0.92 -17.74
C GLY A 297 1.38 -2.25 -17.90
N PRO A 298 2.00 -2.47 -19.05
CA PRO A 298 2.61 -3.78 -19.37
C PRO A 298 4.02 -3.98 -18.80
N ASP A 299 4.69 -2.91 -18.36
CA ASP A 299 6.12 -2.94 -18.05
C ASP A 299 6.42 -3.21 -16.57
N VAL A 300 5.45 -2.99 -15.67
CA VAL A 300 5.59 -3.21 -14.24
C VAL A 300 4.86 -4.48 -13.81
N THR A 301 5.57 -5.36 -13.12
CA THR A 301 4.96 -6.58 -12.57
C THR A 301 4.16 -6.26 -11.31
N VAL A 302 2.85 -6.53 -11.32
CA VAL A 302 1.95 -6.26 -10.20
C VAL A 302 1.82 -7.49 -9.31
N MET A 303 2.28 -7.36 -8.07
CA MET A 303 2.01 -8.25 -6.96
C MET A 303 0.80 -7.76 -6.16
N CYS A 304 0.41 -8.45 -5.10
CA CYS A 304 -0.59 -7.96 -4.15
C CYS A 304 -0.10 -8.16 -2.72
N GLY A 305 -0.02 -7.09 -1.94
CA GLY A 305 0.21 -7.15 -0.50
C GLY A 305 -1.09 -7.52 0.22
N VAL A 306 -1.06 -8.56 1.03
CA VAL A 306 -2.18 -8.98 1.86
C VAL A 306 -1.78 -9.04 3.32
N ASP A 307 -2.66 -8.62 4.19
CA ASP A 307 -2.47 -8.68 5.64
C ASP A 307 -2.80 -10.06 6.18
N THR A 308 -2.04 -10.49 7.19
CA THR A 308 -2.15 -11.82 7.80
C THR A 308 -2.55 -11.78 9.27
N GLU A 309 -2.44 -10.60 9.93
CA GLU A 309 -2.40 -10.51 11.38
C GLU A 309 -3.75 -10.38 12.07
N LEU A 310 -4.79 -9.96 11.38
CA LEU A 310 -5.88 -9.29 12.06
C LEU A 310 -7.14 -10.13 12.16
N GLY A 311 -7.44 -10.57 13.35
CA GLY A 311 -8.68 -11.25 13.70
C GLY A 311 -8.69 -12.76 13.46
N GLY A 312 -7.62 -13.31 12.95
CA GLY A 312 -7.16 -14.65 13.20
C GLY A 312 -7.89 -15.82 12.61
N ASP A 313 -8.78 -15.70 11.62
CA ASP A 313 -9.17 -16.89 10.85
C ASP A 313 -8.22 -17.08 9.66
N PRO A 314 -7.33 -18.09 9.71
CA PRO A 314 -6.35 -18.35 8.65
C PRO A 314 -6.98 -18.55 7.27
N ARG A 315 -8.26 -18.90 7.20
CA ARG A 315 -8.99 -19.08 5.92
C ARG A 315 -9.02 -17.78 5.12
N PHE A 316 -9.13 -16.63 5.77
CA PHE A 316 -9.16 -15.35 5.07
C PHE A 316 -7.86 -15.00 4.35
N ILE A 317 -6.71 -15.54 4.77
CA ILE A 317 -5.43 -15.37 4.05
C ILE A 317 -5.57 -15.98 2.64
N PHE A 318 -6.06 -17.22 2.55
CA PHE A 318 -6.24 -17.91 1.27
C PHE A 318 -7.29 -17.25 0.40
N ASP A 319 -8.41 -16.81 0.97
CA ASP A 319 -9.47 -16.11 0.22
C ASP A 319 -8.95 -14.78 -0.39
N LYS A 320 -8.12 -14.02 0.34
CA LYS A 320 -7.46 -12.81 -0.16
C LYS A 320 -6.51 -13.13 -1.32
N MET A 321 -5.72 -14.20 -1.17
CA MET A 321 -4.77 -14.64 -2.18
C MET A 321 -5.48 -15.15 -3.44
N ASP A 322 -6.54 -15.97 -3.29
CA ASP A 322 -7.35 -16.44 -4.41
C ASP A 322 -7.99 -15.28 -5.17
N ALA A 323 -8.48 -14.26 -4.44
CA ALA A 323 -9.03 -13.05 -5.02
C ALA A 323 -7.99 -12.28 -5.83
N ALA A 324 -6.77 -12.11 -5.31
CA ALA A 324 -5.67 -11.40 -5.98
C ALA A 324 -5.15 -12.15 -7.20
N PHE A 325 -4.89 -13.47 -7.09
CA PHE A 325 -4.46 -14.28 -8.22
C PHE A 325 -5.55 -14.38 -9.30
N GLY A 326 -6.81 -14.52 -8.89
CA GLY A 326 -7.96 -14.47 -9.77
C GLY A 326 -8.04 -13.15 -10.57
N ALA A 327 -7.57 -12.05 -10.01
CA ALA A 327 -7.47 -10.75 -10.68
C ALA A 327 -6.24 -10.62 -11.60
N GLY A 328 -5.27 -11.52 -11.51
CA GLY A 328 -4.08 -11.54 -12.35
C GLY A 328 -2.81 -11.04 -11.67
N ALA A 329 -2.78 -10.94 -10.34
CA ALA A 329 -1.54 -10.72 -9.59
C ALA A 329 -0.49 -11.75 -9.98
N LYS A 330 0.78 -11.34 -10.05
CA LYS A 330 1.89 -12.23 -10.39
C LYS A 330 2.54 -12.88 -9.16
N GLY A 331 2.21 -12.39 -7.99
CA GLY A 331 2.65 -12.93 -6.71
C GLY A 331 1.95 -12.22 -5.55
N ILE A 332 2.24 -12.69 -4.36
CA ILE A 332 1.66 -12.22 -3.10
C ILE A 332 2.78 -11.85 -2.13
N SER A 333 2.55 -10.78 -1.36
CA SER A 333 3.39 -10.39 -0.23
C SER A 333 2.56 -10.40 1.05
N LEU A 334 2.98 -11.21 2.01
CA LEU A 334 2.31 -11.36 3.29
C LEU A 334 2.79 -10.28 4.29
N TYR A 335 1.89 -9.56 4.87
CA TYR A 335 2.20 -8.61 5.95
C TYR A 335 1.60 -9.13 7.28
N THR A 336 2.32 -9.98 8.06
CA THR A 336 3.67 -10.49 7.83
C THR A 336 3.73 -12.03 7.95
N ILE A 337 4.95 -12.64 7.96
CA ILE A 337 5.14 -14.10 8.14
C ILE A 337 4.58 -14.58 9.49
N GLU A 338 4.57 -13.72 10.52
CA GLU A 338 4.07 -14.04 11.84
C GLU A 338 2.58 -14.45 11.83
N GLY A 339 1.82 -14.04 10.84
CA GLY A 339 0.45 -14.51 10.65
C GLY A 339 0.34 -15.98 10.30
N LEU A 340 1.41 -16.60 9.77
CA LEU A 340 1.52 -18.05 9.60
C LEU A 340 2.06 -18.71 10.90
N ASN A 341 1.35 -18.51 12.00
CA ASN A 341 1.79 -18.68 13.39
C ASN A 341 1.87 -20.14 13.87
N SER A 342 1.62 -21.13 13.03
CA SER A 342 1.72 -22.55 13.37
C SER A 342 2.35 -23.37 12.25
N ALA A 343 3.06 -24.45 12.60
CA ALA A 343 3.66 -25.36 11.63
C ALA A 343 2.61 -25.97 10.68
N ASP A 344 1.41 -26.28 11.18
CA ASP A 344 0.30 -26.76 10.33
C ASP A 344 -0.11 -25.72 9.29
N LEU A 345 -0.25 -24.45 9.68
CA LEU A 345 -0.62 -23.37 8.77
C LEU A 345 0.49 -23.11 7.75
N ARG A 346 1.77 -23.12 8.15
CA ARG A 346 2.91 -22.99 7.23
C ARG A 346 2.95 -24.15 6.23
N ALA A 347 2.75 -25.39 6.69
CA ALA A 347 2.68 -26.54 5.80
C ALA A 347 1.51 -26.46 4.79
N ARG A 348 0.34 -26.02 5.22
CA ARG A 348 -0.81 -25.79 4.35
C ARG A 348 -0.53 -24.65 3.34
N PHE A 349 0.10 -23.58 3.78
CA PHE A 349 0.50 -22.48 2.90
C PHE A 349 1.48 -22.97 1.83
N LYS A 350 2.48 -23.77 2.21
CA LYS A 350 3.43 -24.36 1.28
C LYS A 350 2.76 -25.19 0.20
N VAL A 351 1.81 -26.07 0.59
CA VAL A 351 1.06 -26.90 -0.37
C VAL A 351 0.26 -26.00 -1.34
N TYR A 352 -0.35 -24.94 -0.83
CA TYR A 352 -1.06 -23.95 -1.65
C TYR A 352 -0.10 -23.23 -2.60
N ALA A 353 1.04 -22.74 -2.10
CA ALA A 353 2.02 -22.03 -2.89
C ALA A 353 2.60 -22.91 -4.01
N ASP A 354 2.94 -24.19 -3.71
CA ASP A 354 3.45 -25.14 -4.69
C ASP A 354 2.41 -25.47 -5.79
N SER A 355 1.11 -25.50 -5.43
CA SER A 355 0.05 -25.66 -6.42
C SER A 355 -0.04 -24.48 -7.39
N LEU A 356 0.09 -23.26 -6.87
CA LEU A 356 0.07 -22.05 -7.71
C LEU A 356 1.32 -21.92 -8.58
N ARG A 357 2.50 -22.32 -8.09
CA ARG A 357 3.73 -22.40 -8.90
C ARG A 357 3.56 -23.38 -10.07
N THR A 358 2.93 -24.52 -9.81
CA THR A 358 2.61 -25.51 -10.85
C THR A 358 1.68 -24.91 -11.91
N LEU A 359 0.59 -24.25 -11.47
CA LEU A 359 -0.33 -23.59 -12.40
C LEU A 359 0.34 -22.48 -13.19
N ARG A 360 1.28 -21.72 -12.58
CA ARG A 360 2.06 -20.70 -13.27
C ARG A 360 2.95 -21.33 -14.35
N ALA A 361 3.68 -22.39 -14.01
CA ALA A 361 4.56 -23.10 -14.95
C ALA A 361 3.79 -23.69 -16.13
N GLU A 362 2.55 -24.11 -15.93
CA GLU A 362 1.65 -24.62 -16.96
C GLU A 362 0.92 -23.52 -17.76
N GLY A 363 1.14 -22.24 -17.43
CA GLY A 363 0.41 -21.11 -18.03
C GLY A 363 -1.07 -21.06 -17.67
N LYS A 364 -1.45 -21.68 -16.57
CA LYS A 364 -2.84 -21.86 -16.13
C LYS A 364 -3.21 -20.98 -14.91
N LEU A 365 -2.37 -20.01 -14.55
CA LEU A 365 -2.77 -19.08 -13.48
C LEU A 365 -4.08 -18.41 -13.88
N PRO A 366 -5.07 -18.38 -13.01
CA PRO A 366 -6.35 -17.77 -13.29
C PRO A 366 -6.13 -16.28 -13.62
N VAL A 367 -6.66 -15.89 -14.78
CA VAL A 367 -6.80 -14.48 -15.14
C VAL A 367 -8.27 -14.17 -15.00
N ALA A 368 -8.62 -13.24 -14.14
CA ALA A 368 -10.02 -12.82 -14.05
C ALA A 368 -10.42 -12.19 -15.39
N PRO A 369 -11.60 -12.54 -15.93
CA PRO A 369 -12.17 -11.74 -17.00
C PRO A 369 -12.30 -10.30 -16.48
N GLY A 370 -11.80 -9.34 -17.26
CA GLY A 370 -11.66 -7.93 -16.88
C GLY A 370 -12.98 -7.17 -16.72
N THR A 371 -13.84 -7.63 -15.85
CA THR A 371 -15.03 -6.89 -15.42
C THR A 371 -14.58 -5.89 -14.36
N ALA A 372 -14.71 -4.60 -14.68
CA ALA A 372 -14.52 -3.54 -13.70
C ALA A 372 -15.44 -3.80 -12.49
N PRO A 373 -14.96 -3.54 -11.24
CA PRO A 373 -15.82 -3.61 -10.07
C PRO A 373 -17.07 -2.75 -10.24
N SER A 374 -18.22 -3.23 -9.76
CA SER A 374 -19.41 -2.39 -9.73
C SER A 374 -19.22 -1.25 -8.75
N VAL A 375 -19.48 -0.01 -9.18
CA VAL A 375 -19.51 1.18 -8.33
C VAL A 375 -20.77 1.29 -7.48
N ASN A 376 -21.72 0.33 -7.66
CA ASN A 376 -22.88 0.21 -6.80
C ASN A 376 -22.55 -0.71 -5.63
N PRO A 377 -22.37 -0.20 -4.40
CA PRO A 377 -21.97 -1.02 -3.25
C PRO A 377 -22.97 -2.12 -2.94
N PHE A 378 -24.27 -1.91 -3.21
CA PHE A 378 -25.34 -2.90 -2.96
C PHE A 378 -25.28 -4.12 -3.90
N GLU A 379 -24.53 -4.04 -5.00
CA GLU A 379 -24.28 -5.17 -5.89
C GLU A 379 -23.08 -6.03 -5.41
N ASN A 380 -22.21 -5.50 -4.57
CA ASN A 380 -21.11 -6.24 -3.97
C ASN A 380 -21.60 -6.98 -2.71
N LYS A 381 -22.05 -8.21 -2.90
CA LYS A 381 -22.63 -9.03 -1.81
C LYS A 381 -21.65 -9.30 -0.68
N SER A 382 -20.35 -9.46 -0.98
CA SER A 382 -19.32 -9.71 0.03
C SER A 382 -19.11 -8.48 0.91
N LEU A 383 -18.96 -7.29 0.30
CA LEU A 383 -18.89 -6.03 1.02
C LEU A 383 -20.14 -5.77 1.85
N MET A 384 -21.31 -5.96 1.23
CA MET A 384 -22.57 -5.73 1.94
C MET A 384 -22.76 -6.67 3.12
N ALA A 385 -22.27 -7.90 3.08
CA ALA A 385 -22.31 -8.79 4.24
C ALA A 385 -21.54 -8.23 5.45
N VAL A 386 -20.37 -7.57 5.22
CA VAL A 386 -19.60 -6.89 6.27
C VAL A 386 -20.35 -5.66 6.77
N VAL A 387 -20.88 -4.84 5.87
CA VAL A 387 -21.67 -3.64 6.22
C VAL A 387 -22.89 -4.00 7.04
N GLU A 388 -23.70 -4.97 6.57
CA GLU A 388 -24.91 -5.45 7.24
C GLU A 388 -24.62 -5.99 8.64
N ARG A 389 -23.51 -6.73 8.79
CA ARG A 389 -23.09 -7.24 10.10
C ARG A 389 -22.84 -6.10 11.10
N ASN A 390 -22.18 -5.03 10.65
CA ASN A 390 -21.95 -3.86 11.50
C ASN A 390 -23.24 -3.07 11.77
N MET A 391 -24.16 -2.97 10.82
CA MET A 391 -25.48 -2.40 11.04
C MET A 391 -26.26 -3.20 12.12
N GLN A 392 -26.22 -4.52 12.07
CA GLN A 392 -26.84 -5.40 13.06
C GLN A 392 -26.28 -5.15 14.47
N ARG A 393 -24.95 -5.03 14.59
CA ARG A 393 -24.27 -4.72 15.86
C ARG A 393 -24.69 -3.37 16.41
N MET A 394 -24.72 -2.32 15.56
CA MET A 394 -25.20 -0.99 15.96
C MET A 394 -26.65 -1.01 16.41
N ILE A 395 -27.51 -1.71 15.70
CA ILE A 395 -28.94 -1.87 16.07
C ILE A 395 -29.07 -2.55 17.44
N ALA A 396 -28.19 -3.51 17.73
CA ALA A 396 -28.10 -4.18 19.03
C ALA A 396 -27.50 -3.33 20.14
N GLY A 397 -27.06 -2.10 19.84
CA GLY A 397 -26.47 -1.17 20.80
C GLY A 397 -24.98 -1.40 21.09
N GLU A 398 -24.28 -2.11 20.21
CA GLU A 398 -22.84 -2.30 20.33
C GLU A 398 -22.08 -1.08 19.79
N ALA A 399 -20.97 -0.73 20.45
CA ALA A 399 -20.08 0.33 20.00
C ALA A 399 -19.12 -0.24 18.93
N ILE A 400 -19.47 -0.15 17.66
CA ILE A 400 -18.65 -0.67 16.56
C ILE A 400 -17.39 0.16 16.26
N HIS A 401 -17.27 1.35 16.83
CA HIS A 401 -16.16 2.30 16.65
C HIS A 401 -15.27 2.43 17.87
N GLU A 402 -15.35 1.52 18.85
CA GLU A 402 -14.39 1.52 19.95
C GLU A 402 -13.00 1.12 19.47
N LYS A 403 -12.00 1.73 20.11
CA LYS A 403 -10.59 1.62 19.73
C LYS A 403 -10.09 0.17 19.73
N SER A 404 -9.97 -0.42 18.58
CA SER A 404 -9.08 -1.55 18.33
C SER A 404 -7.84 -1.04 17.59
N VAL A 405 -6.79 -1.86 17.46
CA VAL A 405 -5.57 -1.50 16.72
C VAL A 405 -5.90 -1.11 15.27
N ASN A 406 -7.05 -1.53 14.74
CA ASN A 406 -7.48 -1.32 13.35
C ASN A 406 -8.85 -0.64 13.21
N GLY A 407 -9.29 0.09 14.21
CA GLY A 407 -10.49 0.91 14.14
C GLY A 407 -11.80 0.22 14.47
N MET A 408 -11.87 -1.09 14.45
CA MET A 408 -13.10 -1.82 14.76
C MET A 408 -12.86 -2.89 15.82
N ILE A 409 -13.83 -3.08 16.71
CA ILE A 409 -13.83 -4.22 17.65
C ILE A 409 -14.03 -5.48 16.80
N PRO A 410 -13.19 -6.53 16.98
CA PRO A 410 -13.39 -7.80 16.30
C PRO A 410 -14.81 -8.32 16.53
N ASP A 411 -15.42 -8.81 15.47
CA ASP A 411 -16.73 -9.44 15.57
C ASP A 411 -16.65 -10.76 16.34
N ASP A 412 -17.64 -11.02 17.17
CA ASP A 412 -17.86 -12.35 17.75
C ASP A 412 -18.68 -13.19 16.78
N PRO A 413 -18.08 -14.16 16.07
CA PRO A 413 -18.78 -14.95 15.07
C PRO A 413 -19.83 -15.89 15.68
N SER A 414 -19.78 -16.14 16.98
CA SER A 414 -20.78 -16.95 17.69
C SER A 414 -22.10 -16.21 17.92
N ARG A 415 -22.08 -14.88 17.80
CA ARG A 415 -23.23 -14.04 18.08
C ARG A 415 -24.19 -14.02 16.88
N VAL A 416 -25.43 -14.37 17.13
CA VAL A 416 -26.48 -14.37 16.08
C VAL A 416 -27.32 -13.10 16.23
N TYR A 417 -27.42 -12.36 15.12
CA TYR A 417 -28.27 -11.17 15.04
C TYR A 417 -29.45 -11.44 14.09
N PRO A 418 -30.57 -10.73 14.27
CA PRO A 418 -31.66 -10.77 13.30
C PRO A 418 -31.19 -10.34 11.91
N ALA A 419 -31.72 -10.98 10.89
CA ALA A 419 -31.52 -10.52 9.51
C ALA A 419 -32.16 -9.13 9.33
N LEU A 420 -31.46 -8.27 8.56
CA LEU A 420 -31.96 -6.97 8.17
C LEU A 420 -32.73 -7.06 6.85
N ASP A 421 -33.72 -6.20 6.67
CA ASP A 421 -34.35 -5.94 5.37
C ASP A 421 -33.91 -4.54 4.89
N LEU A 422 -32.84 -4.51 4.10
CA LEU A 422 -32.21 -3.29 3.55
C LEU A 422 -32.71 -2.97 2.13
N SER A 423 -33.88 -3.45 1.76
CA SER A 423 -34.45 -3.21 0.41
C SER A 423 -34.85 -1.75 0.18
N GLU A 424 -34.91 -0.94 1.22
CA GLU A 424 -35.24 0.48 1.15
C GLU A 424 -34.02 1.33 1.43
N TYR A 425 -33.45 1.91 0.36
CA TYR A 425 -32.31 2.84 0.47
C TYR A 425 -32.43 3.99 -0.53
N LYS A 426 -31.87 5.14 -0.17
CA LYS A 426 -31.88 6.37 -0.96
C LYS A 426 -30.53 7.04 -0.92
N LEU A 427 -29.97 7.37 -2.09
CA LEU A 427 -28.78 8.21 -2.20
C LEU A 427 -29.10 9.63 -1.72
N THR A 428 -28.41 10.11 -0.70
CA THR A 428 -28.64 11.42 -0.07
C THR A 428 -27.51 12.42 -0.32
N LYS A 429 -26.26 11.90 -0.55
CA LYS A 429 -25.10 12.73 -0.88
C LYS A 429 -24.22 12.00 -1.88
N GLU A 430 -23.73 12.71 -2.88
CA GLU A 430 -22.74 12.20 -3.84
C GLU A 430 -21.70 13.27 -4.14
N THR A 431 -20.43 12.86 -4.09
CA THR A 431 -19.28 13.63 -4.54
C THR A 431 -18.41 12.74 -5.43
N ASP A 432 -17.30 13.27 -5.94
CA ASP A 432 -16.32 12.48 -6.70
C ASP A 432 -15.70 11.29 -5.92
N ARG A 433 -15.76 11.31 -4.57
CA ARG A 433 -15.15 10.32 -3.69
C ARG A 433 -16.06 9.75 -2.62
N LEU A 434 -17.29 10.23 -2.49
CA LEU A 434 -18.17 9.83 -1.40
C LEU A 434 -19.59 9.64 -1.89
N LYS A 435 -20.19 8.50 -1.59
CA LYS A 435 -21.62 8.27 -1.69
C LYS A 435 -22.19 7.98 -0.32
N VAL A 436 -23.27 8.68 0.04
CA VAL A 436 -23.98 8.47 1.30
C VAL A 436 -25.40 8.02 0.99
N TYR A 437 -25.77 6.91 1.56
CA TYR A 437 -27.12 6.37 1.43
C TYR A 437 -27.83 6.43 2.77
N GLU A 438 -29.08 6.87 2.76
CA GLU A 438 -30.02 6.62 3.85
C GLU A 438 -30.63 5.24 3.63
N VAL A 439 -30.47 4.36 4.62
CA VAL A 439 -30.92 2.96 4.56
C VAL A 439 -31.83 2.70 5.74
N THR A 440 -33.03 2.25 5.47
CA THR A 440 -33.99 1.88 6.52
C THR A 440 -34.11 0.36 6.61
N ASP A 441 -33.79 -0.20 7.78
CA ASP A 441 -34.11 -1.58 8.07
C ASP A 441 -35.61 -1.72 8.37
N ARG A 442 -36.33 -2.38 7.48
CA ARG A 442 -37.78 -2.58 7.64
C ARG A 442 -38.15 -3.48 8.81
N THR A 443 -37.23 -4.33 9.25
CA THR A 443 -37.46 -5.25 10.37
C THR A 443 -37.50 -4.49 11.69
N SER A 444 -36.58 -3.57 11.94
CA SER A 444 -36.51 -2.79 13.16
C SER A 444 -37.13 -1.39 13.05
N GLY A 445 -37.36 -0.90 11.83
CA GLY A 445 -37.78 0.46 11.54
C GLY A 445 -36.70 1.52 11.77
N LYS A 446 -35.44 1.11 11.99
CA LYS A 446 -34.31 2.03 12.20
C LYS A 446 -33.73 2.49 10.88
N THR A 447 -33.43 3.78 10.80
CA THR A 447 -32.79 4.41 9.65
C THR A 447 -31.35 4.76 10.00
N MET A 448 -30.42 4.45 9.10
CA MET A 448 -28.99 4.70 9.24
C MET A 448 -28.45 5.36 7.98
N GLN A 449 -27.37 6.09 8.11
CA GLN A 449 -26.59 6.60 6.99
C GLN A 449 -25.40 5.67 6.75
N VAL A 450 -25.25 5.22 5.51
CA VAL A 450 -24.14 4.38 5.06
C VAL A 450 -23.28 5.16 4.10
N TYR A 451 -22.02 5.32 4.43
CA TYR A 451 -21.01 6.05 3.69
C TYR A 451 -20.16 5.05 2.91
N PHE A 452 -19.91 5.32 1.63
CA PHE A 452 -18.96 4.58 0.83
C PHE A 452 -17.96 5.54 0.21
N VAL A 453 -16.67 5.28 0.43
CA VAL A 453 -15.56 6.05 -0.15
C VAL A 453 -15.10 5.36 -1.43
N LEU A 454 -14.98 6.15 -2.51
CA LEU A 454 -14.64 5.64 -3.84
C LEU A 454 -13.39 6.33 -4.40
N TYR A 455 -12.58 5.56 -5.13
CA TYR A 455 -11.49 6.06 -5.96
C TYR A 455 -11.65 5.46 -7.36
N GLY A 456 -12.16 6.25 -8.30
CA GLY A 456 -12.61 5.73 -9.58
C GLY A 456 -13.70 4.68 -9.39
N ASN A 457 -13.42 3.44 -9.79
CA ASN A 457 -14.34 2.31 -9.66
C ASN A 457 -14.06 1.43 -8.43
N LEU A 458 -13.14 1.83 -7.56
CA LEU A 458 -12.80 1.08 -6.36
C LEU A 458 -13.54 1.66 -5.15
N ILE A 459 -14.32 0.84 -4.45
CA ILE A 459 -14.81 1.15 -3.10
C ILE A 459 -13.66 0.84 -2.15
N SER A 460 -13.16 1.85 -1.44
CA SER A 460 -11.97 1.76 -0.59
C SER A 460 -12.24 1.92 0.90
N GLY A 461 -13.50 2.06 1.26
CA GLY A 461 -13.89 2.18 2.65
C GLY A 461 -15.39 2.44 2.79
N TRP A 462 -15.91 2.18 3.97
CA TRP A 462 -17.30 2.42 4.33
C TRP A 462 -17.43 2.79 5.80
N ASP A 463 -18.55 3.37 6.14
CA ASP A 463 -18.93 3.69 7.53
C ASP A 463 -20.45 3.66 7.67
N VAL A 464 -20.94 3.39 8.89
CA VAL A 464 -22.37 3.39 9.22
C VAL A 464 -22.60 4.31 10.42
N ARG A 465 -23.59 5.21 10.29
CA ARG A 465 -23.93 6.19 11.33
C ARG A 465 -25.44 6.24 11.53
N PHE A 466 -25.89 6.48 12.79
CA PHE A 466 -27.29 6.81 13.09
C PHE A 466 -27.59 8.27 12.80
#